data_fcae83e5d3675a52f87796d3cab70251
#
_entry.id   fcae83e5d3675a52f87796d3cab70251
#
_cell.length_a   1.000
_cell.length_b   1.000
_cell.length_c   1.000
_cell.angle_alpha   90.00
_cell.angle_beta   90.00
_cell.angle_gamma   90.00
#
_symmetry.space_group_name_H-M   'P 1'
#
loop_
_entity.id
_entity.type
_entity.pdbx_description
1 polymer ?
#
loop_
_entity_poly.entity_id
_entity_poly.type
_entity_poly.pdbx_seq_one_letter_code
_entity_poly.pdbx_strand_id
1 'polypeptide(L)'
;MNARAPQILTLLSCLVAASALHGQSSPPLAELSITELEDHLVTIDARLEQLAHFSFQSGVGSNGNRSLAHRESKHPEWFEVQLTELQAIDQVILVPHLVRDNEAGLVSDGFPIELQIIAGTQDHPEGELITRFRPKGGKQHIAPFIFPTPGLKASWIRIEATELSVRSWNERYIFQLAEILIFQGDTNLALTREVSSSSRSFGYDSSRDKRYLVDGFMPYIMDAAIGAQSRAFLTNDLPADLTPKLTIDLGEIYPLEQIHLHRLELGNNIPLSKAFDHGTPKRLLVEGATRADFSDRSLLLDLTLKNSYETGPIIMRNLKGAPCRFVRLSAIEPFIDTLMPKPMLVFGLAEIELFSNQTNVAFQKIPTANFESNKPMRSLPSLTDGHNFYGQILPIREWLEQLTERYELEAERPLVRAELDQRYTQQTVMLRRMGWLAILLTAGIVVIVLVDRIIRLRQIAQIRERFAADLHDDLG
;
A
#
# COMPACT_ATOMS: atom_id res chain seq x y z
N MET A 1 47.83 36.83 11.03
CA MET A 1 46.65 37.32 11.76
C MET A 1 45.47 37.12 10.87
N ASN A 2 44.42 36.59 11.37
CA ASN A 2 43.09 36.21 10.85
C ASN A 2 42.92 34.71 10.57
N ALA A 3 42.58 34.05 11.65
CA ALA A 3 42.02 32.73 11.68
C ALA A 3 40.59 32.72 11.12
N ARG A 4 40.29 31.86 10.16
CA ARG A 4 38.91 31.48 9.80
C ARG A 4 38.61 30.14 10.45
N ALA A 5 37.61 30.15 11.35
CA ALA A 5 37.03 28.97 11.95
C ALA A 5 36.23 28.15 10.90
N PRO A 6 36.25 26.83 10.94
CA PRO A 6 35.39 26.00 10.12
C PRO A 6 33.98 25.95 10.75
N GLN A 7 32.97 26.27 9.95
CA GLN A 7 31.56 26.01 10.28
C GLN A 7 31.32 24.50 10.31
N ILE A 8 31.03 23.99 11.50
CA ILE A 8 30.58 22.62 11.73
C ILE A 8 29.13 22.58 11.24
N LEU A 9 28.95 21.93 10.09
CA LEU A 9 27.61 21.55 9.58
C LEU A 9 27.12 20.39 10.43
N THR A 10 26.25 20.69 11.39
CA THR A 10 25.55 19.70 12.20
C THR A 10 24.50 19.03 11.29
N LEU A 11 24.82 17.86 10.77
CA LEU A 11 23.87 16.93 10.17
C LEU A 11 22.95 16.45 11.30
N LEU A 12 21.76 17.02 11.36
CA LEU A 12 20.65 16.48 12.13
C LEU A 12 20.18 15.21 11.41
N SER A 13 20.72 14.07 11.83
CA SER A 13 20.16 12.78 11.49
C SER A 13 18.79 12.69 12.19
N CYS A 14 17.72 12.92 11.44
CA CYS A 14 16.40 12.47 11.81
C CYS A 14 16.40 10.94 11.80
N LEU A 15 16.72 10.35 12.95
CA LEU A 15 16.29 9.01 13.27
C LEU A 15 14.75 9.07 13.32
N VAL A 16 14.11 8.69 12.25
CA VAL A 16 12.71 8.32 12.26
C VAL A 16 12.64 7.03 13.06
N ALA A 17 12.39 7.16 14.33
CA ALA A 17 11.91 6.06 15.14
C ALA A 17 10.52 5.71 14.58
N ALA A 18 10.47 4.67 13.75
CA ALA A 18 9.23 3.93 13.48
C ALA A 18 8.85 3.24 14.80
N SER A 19 8.39 4.04 15.76
CA SER A 19 7.85 3.56 17.02
C SER A 19 6.45 3.07 16.77
N ALA A 20 6.27 1.79 16.98
CA ALA A 20 5.02 1.09 17.20
C ALA A 20 3.87 2.02 17.68
N LEU A 21 3.08 2.50 16.74
CA LEU A 21 1.79 3.14 16.98
C LEU A 21 0.69 2.07 17.18
N HIS A 22 0.97 1.10 18.04
CA HIS A 22 -0.04 0.16 18.51
C HIS A 22 -0.09 0.29 20.04
N GLY A 23 -0.94 1.22 20.53
CA GLY A 23 -1.25 1.26 21.95
C GLY A 23 -1.66 2.58 22.58
N GLN A 24 -1.66 3.68 21.86
CA GLN A 24 -2.39 4.87 22.32
C GLN A 24 -3.62 5.04 21.43
N SER A 25 -4.79 4.69 21.98
CA SER A 25 -6.05 5.07 21.35
C SER A 25 -6.03 6.59 21.21
N SER A 26 -5.94 7.09 20.00
CA SER A 26 -6.15 8.51 19.71
C SER A 26 -7.43 8.95 20.39
N PRO A 27 -7.45 10.13 21.03
CA PRO A 27 -8.68 10.60 21.67
C PRO A 27 -9.81 10.59 20.64
N PRO A 28 -11.03 10.22 21.04
CA PRO A 28 -12.16 10.22 20.12
C PRO A 28 -12.27 11.60 19.45
N LEU A 29 -12.52 11.66 18.14
CA LEU A 29 -12.62 12.92 17.38
C LEU A 29 -13.54 13.95 18.05
N ALA A 30 -14.55 13.45 18.76
CA ALA A 30 -15.48 14.26 19.53
C ALA A 30 -14.84 15.03 20.71
N GLU A 31 -13.67 14.66 21.18
CA GLU A 31 -12.95 15.30 22.28
C GLU A 31 -11.95 16.35 21.81
N LEU A 32 -11.59 16.35 20.52
CA LEU A 32 -10.63 17.29 19.96
C LEU A 32 -11.25 18.68 19.77
N SER A 33 -10.47 19.73 19.98
CA SER A 33 -10.83 21.10 19.65
C SER A 33 -10.83 21.33 18.11
N ILE A 34 -11.39 22.45 17.66
CA ILE A 34 -11.37 22.83 16.25
C ILE A 34 -9.94 22.91 15.71
N THR A 35 -9.03 23.55 16.44
CA THR A 35 -7.63 23.68 16.03
C THR A 35 -6.92 22.32 15.95
N GLU A 36 -7.16 21.41 16.90
CA GLU A 36 -6.59 20.06 16.87
C GLU A 36 -7.14 19.25 15.71
N LEU A 37 -8.42 19.38 15.34
CA LEU A 37 -9.01 18.76 14.15
C LEU A 37 -8.44 19.32 12.85
N GLU A 38 -8.20 20.64 12.77
CA GLU A 38 -7.54 21.28 11.63
C GLU A 38 -6.10 20.77 11.46
N ASP A 39 -5.32 20.76 12.54
CA ASP A 39 -3.93 20.29 12.55
C ASP A 39 -3.87 18.79 12.20
N HIS A 40 -4.83 18.01 12.69
CA HIS A 40 -4.92 16.59 12.36
C HIS A 40 -5.23 16.36 10.88
N LEU A 41 -6.16 17.12 10.30
CA LEU A 41 -6.47 17.06 8.87
C LEU A 41 -5.27 17.45 7.99
N VAL A 42 -4.54 18.50 8.37
CA VAL A 42 -3.28 18.90 7.70
C VAL A 42 -2.23 17.79 7.78
N THR A 43 -2.11 17.13 8.93
CA THR A 43 -1.18 16.01 9.11
C THR A 43 -1.55 14.82 8.23
N ILE A 44 -2.85 14.45 8.17
CA ILE A 44 -3.35 13.40 7.28
C ILE A 44 -3.03 13.74 5.82
N ASP A 45 -3.35 14.96 5.37
CA ASP A 45 -3.12 15.38 3.98
C ASP A 45 -1.63 15.34 3.61
N ALA A 46 -0.76 15.87 4.47
CA ALA A 46 0.69 15.83 4.28
C ALA A 46 1.26 14.40 4.26
N ARG A 47 0.70 13.49 5.09
CA ARG A 47 1.13 12.10 5.11
C ARG A 47 0.68 11.36 3.86
N LEU A 48 -0.56 11.58 3.39
CA LEU A 48 -1.08 11.00 2.16
C LEU A 48 -0.26 11.36 0.91
N GLU A 49 0.36 12.55 0.87
CA GLU A 49 1.25 12.96 -0.23
C GLU A 49 2.57 12.14 -0.26
N GLN A 50 2.96 11.54 0.85
CA GLN A 50 4.22 10.80 0.99
C GLN A 50 4.05 9.28 0.85
N LEU A 51 2.82 8.77 0.96
CA LEU A 51 2.54 7.34 0.92
C LEU A 51 2.34 6.84 -0.50
N ALA A 52 2.70 5.57 -0.72
CA ALA A 52 2.44 4.86 -1.96
C ALA A 52 0.95 4.90 -2.35
N HIS A 53 0.66 5.01 -3.64
CA HIS A 53 -0.69 5.06 -4.18
C HIS A 53 -1.23 3.68 -4.51
N PHE A 54 -2.57 3.53 -4.45
CA PHE A 54 -3.23 2.36 -5.00
C PHE A 54 -3.26 2.43 -6.53
N SER A 55 -2.32 1.74 -7.15
CA SER A 55 -2.27 1.50 -8.58
C SER A 55 -2.44 0.02 -8.86
N PHE A 56 -3.27 -0.32 -9.85
CA PHE A 56 -3.66 -1.71 -10.12
C PHE A 56 -3.29 -2.11 -11.54
N GLN A 57 -2.87 -3.36 -11.71
CA GLN A 57 -2.65 -3.92 -13.03
C GLN A 57 -3.99 -4.09 -13.75
N SER A 58 -4.05 -3.64 -15.00
CA SER A 58 -5.18 -3.93 -15.88
C SER A 58 -5.14 -5.38 -16.35
N GLY A 59 -6.29 -6.04 -16.32
CA GLY A 59 -6.43 -7.41 -16.82
C GLY A 59 -6.45 -8.47 -15.74
N VAL A 60 -5.72 -9.58 -15.93
CA VAL A 60 -5.71 -10.69 -14.97
C VAL A 60 -4.97 -10.23 -13.71
N GLY A 61 -5.71 -10.15 -12.61
CA GLY A 61 -5.14 -9.89 -11.30
C GLY A 61 -4.51 -11.13 -10.70
N SER A 62 -3.88 -10.98 -9.53
CA SER A 62 -3.45 -12.11 -8.71
C SER A 62 -4.64 -13.05 -8.48
N ASN A 63 -4.42 -14.34 -8.71
CA ASN A 63 -5.48 -15.35 -8.53
C ASN A 63 -5.54 -15.88 -7.11
N GLY A 64 -4.39 -16.03 -6.45
CA GLY A 64 -4.29 -16.64 -5.15
C GLY A 64 -5.02 -18.00 -5.08
N ASN A 65 -5.62 -18.29 -3.95
CA ASN A 65 -6.42 -19.50 -3.77
C ASN A 65 -7.74 -19.21 -3.05
N ARG A 66 -8.68 -20.13 -3.22
CA ARG A 66 -9.99 -20.06 -2.55
C ARG A 66 -10.42 -21.44 -2.07
N SER A 67 -11.15 -21.45 -0.94
CA SER A 67 -11.80 -22.64 -0.39
C SER A 67 -12.93 -23.17 -1.27
N LEU A 68 -13.51 -24.28 -0.88
CA LEU A 68 -14.83 -24.68 -1.34
C LEU A 68 -15.88 -23.61 -1.02
N ALA A 69 -16.97 -23.60 -1.79
CA ALA A 69 -18.07 -22.68 -1.59
C ALA A 69 -19.15 -23.33 -0.71
N HIS A 70 -19.44 -22.72 0.43
CA HIS A 70 -20.37 -23.22 1.44
C HIS A 70 -21.73 -22.50 1.38
N ARG A 71 -22.72 -23.10 2.02
CA ARG A 71 -24.08 -22.49 2.17
C ARG A 71 -24.18 -21.63 3.42
N GLU A 72 -23.29 -21.84 4.38
CA GLU A 72 -23.28 -21.20 5.69
C GLU A 72 -21.98 -20.44 5.90
N SER A 73 -22.04 -19.29 6.60
CA SER A 73 -20.87 -18.48 6.90
C SER A 73 -19.95 -19.11 7.97
N LYS A 74 -20.55 -19.84 8.92
CA LYS A 74 -19.82 -20.47 10.03
C LYS A 74 -19.31 -21.86 9.65
N HIS A 75 -18.43 -21.90 8.69
CA HIS A 75 -17.71 -23.10 8.25
C HIS A 75 -16.22 -22.82 8.27
N PRO A 76 -15.42 -23.45 9.16
CA PRO A 76 -13.99 -23.17 9.23
C PRO A 76 -13.27 -23.62 7.95
N GLU A 77 -12.49 -22.72 7.39
CA GLU A 77 -11.59 -22.97 6.26
C GLU A 77 -10.23 -22.37 6.56
N TRP A 78 -9.15 -23.02 6.14
CA TRP A 78 -7.81 -22.56 6.44
C TRP A 78 -6.82 -22.78 5.29
N PHE A 79 -5.79 -21.93 5.27
CA PHE A 79 -4.56 -22.08 4.52
C PHE A 79 -3.38 -22.11 5.50
N GLU A 80 -2.43 -23.01 5.26
CA GLU A 80 -1.26 -23.17 6.12
C GLU A 80 0.02 -23.17 5.28
N VAL A 81 0.93 -22.28 5.62
CA VAL A 81 2.23 -22.13 4.97
C VAL A 81 3.28 -22.85 5.81
N GLN A 82 4.00 -23.78 5.19
CA GLN A 82 5.12 -24.49 5.82
C GLN A 82 6.41 -23.71 5.61
N LEU A 83 7.10 -23.38 6.70
CA LEU A 83 8.45 -22.85 6.66
C LEU A 83 9.44 -24.03 6.75
N THR A 84 10.59 -23.92 6.09
CA THR A 84 11.54 -25.05 5.99
C THR A 84 12.08 -25.47 7.35
N GLU A 85 12.20 -24.52 8.28
CA GLU A 85 12.75 -24.69 9.61
C GLU A 85 12.11 -23.69 10.58
N LEU A 86 12.49 -23.75 11.84
CA LEU A 86 12.05 -22.79 12.86
C LEU A 86 12.62 -21.41 12.55
N GLN A 87 11.76 -20.47 12.19
CA GLN A 87 12.11 -19.09 11.81
C GLN A 87 11.60 -18.08 12.84
N ALA A 88 12.35 -16.99 13.01
CA ALA A 88 11.83 -15.80 13.67
C ALA A 88 10.91 -15.05 12.69
N ILE A 89 9.75 -14.60 13.15
CA ILE A 89 8.74 -13.95 12.33
C ILE A 89 8.40 -12.61 12.98
N ASP A 90 8.51 -11.54 12.20
CA ASP A 90 8.21 -10.19 12.67
C ASP A 90 6.80 -9.76 12.31
N GLN A 91 6.28 -10.29 11.18
CA GLN A 91 5.03 -9.82 10.62
C GLN A 91 4.41 -10.85 9.65
N VAL A 92 3.09 -10.94 9.67
CA VAL A 92 2.29 -11.64 8.65
C VAL A 92 1.45 -10.61 7.91
N ILE A 93 1.46 -10.66 6.58
CA ILE A 93 0.64 -9.78 5.73
C ILE A 93 -0.29 -10.65 4.87
N LEU A 94 -1.58 -10.32 4.87
CA LEU A 94 -2.58 -10.97 4.05
C LEU A 94 -3.08 -10.00 2.97
N VAL A 95 -2.97 -10.38 1.71
CA VAL A 95 -3.45 -9.59 0.58
C VAL A 95 -4.83 -10.10 0.17
N PRO A 96 -5.87 -9.26 0.17
CA PRO A 96 -7.20 -9.66 -0.25
C PRO A 96 -7.23 -9.91 -1.76
N HIS A 97 -8.07 -10.87 -2.17
CA HIS A 97 -8.38 -11.06 -3.58
C HIS A 97 -9.33 -9.95 -4.05
N LEU A 98 -8.92 -9.22 -5.08
CA LEU A 98 -9.68 -8.07 -5.59
C LEU A 98 -10.44 -8.43 -6.86
N VAL A 99 -11.67 -7.97 -6.94
CA VAL A 99 -12.52 -8.06 -8.13
C VAL A 99 -13.10 -6.69 -8.46
N ARG A 100 -13.43 -6.48 -9.73
CA ARG A 100 -14.14 -5.28 -10.16
C ARG A 100 -15.64 -5.53 -10.11
N ASP A 101 -16.30 -4.83 -9.22
CA ASP A 101 -17.76 -4.76 -9.14
C ASP A 101 -18.25 -3.61 -10.04
N ASN A 102 -19.45 -3.79 -10.63
CA ASN A 102 -19.99 -2.80 -11.57
C ASN A 102 -20.46 -1.50 -10.88
N GLU A 103 -20.85 -1.59 -9.63
CA GLU A 103 -21.39 -0.44 -8.86
C GLU A 103 -20.36 0.10 -7.85
N ALA A 104 -19.68 -0.78 -7.13
CA ALA A 104 -18.79 -0.42 -6.05
C ALA A 104 -17.32 -0.23 -6.48
N GLY A 105 -16.95 -0.51 -7.74
CA GLY A 105 -15.60 -0.42 -8.24
C GLY A 105 -14.74 -1.62 -7.83
N LEU A 106 -13.54 -1.40 -7.29
CA LEU A 106 -12.70 -2.49 -6.76
C LEU A 106 -13.15 -2.87 -5.36
N VAL A 107 -13.36 -4.18 -5.17
CA VAL A 107 -13.78 -4.75 -3.88
C VAL A 107 -13.00 -6.02 -3.58
N SER A 108 -12.85 -6.35 -2.30
CA SER A 108 -12.33 -7.64 -1.87
C SER A 108 -13.42 -8.71 -1.97
N ASP A 109 -13.11 -9.86 -2.57
CA ASP A 109 -14.02 -10.98 -2.71
C ASP A 109 -13.51 -12.21 -1.94
N GLY A 110 -14.31 -12.68 -0.98
CA GLY A 110 -13.99 -13.86 -0.19
C GLY A 110 -13.01 -13.64 0.97
N PHE A 111 -12.65 -12.41 1.32
CA PHE A 111 -11.92 -12.16 2.56
C PHE A 111 -12.85 -12.40 3.75
N PRO A 112 -12.43 -13.17 4.80
CA PRO A 112 -13.33 -13.62 5.86
C PRO A 112 -13.87 -12.49 6.73
N ILE A 113 -15.06 -12.70 7.30
CA ILE A 113 -15.66 -11.80 8.30
C ILE A 113 -14.89 -11.89 9.61
N GLU A 114 -14.42 -13.09 9.96
CA GLU A 114 -13.54 -13.31 11.11
C GLU A 114 -12.50 -14.36 10.76
N LEU A 115 -11.26 -14.09 11.16
CA LEU A 115 -10.14 -15.00 11.00
C LEU A 115 -9.29 -15.07 12.28
N GLN A 116 -8.51 -16.12 12.37
CA GLN A 116 -7.45 -16.27 13.35
C GLN A 116 -6.15 -16.69 12.68
N ILE A 117 -5.02 -16.24 13.26
CA ILE A 117 -3.68 -16.65 12.86
C ILE A 117 -3.15 -17.56 13.96
N ILE A 118 -2.72 -18.73 13.56
CA ILE A 118 -2.17 -19.77 14.43
C ILE A 118 -0.75 -20.05 13.95
N ALA A 119 0.19 -20.15 14.86
CA ALA A 119 1.58 -20.48 14.59
C ALA A 119 1.98 -21.73 15.35
N GLY A 120 2.80 -22.57 14.75
CA GLY A 120 3.27 -23.78 15.43
C GLY A 120 4.65 -24.21 15.02
N THR A 121 5.11 -25.25 15.70
CA THR A 121 6.40 -25.88 15.45
C THR A 121 6.20 -27.39 15.26
N GLN A 122 7.25 -28.10 14.87
CA GLN A 122 7.18 -29.56 14.78
C GLN A 122 6.89 -30.21 16.13
N ASP A 123 7.37 -29.62 17.23
CA ASP A 123 7.17 -30.12 18.61
C ASP A 123 5.77 -29.73 19.15
N HIS A 124 5.13 -28.70 18.58
CA HIS A 124 3.79 -28.24 18.94
C HIS A 124 2.90 -28.18 17.70
N PRO A 125 2.43 -29.31 17.18
CA PRO A 125 1.65 -29.38 15.94
C PRO A 125 0.24 -28.82 16.07
N GLU A 126 -0.29 -28.70 17.29
CA GLU A 126 -1.59 -28.02 17.56
C GLU A 126 -1.50 -26.52 17.32
N GLY A 127 -0.32 -25.93 17.48
CA GLY A 127 -0.05 -24.51 17.35
C GLY A 127 -0.62 -23.67 18.48
N GLU A 128 -0.27 -22.40 18.45
CA GLU A 128 -0.72 -21.38 19.37
C GLU A 128 -1.48 -20.28 18.62
N LEU A 129 -2.59 -19.82 19.20
CA LEU A 129 -3.34 -18.70 18.66
C LEU A 129 -2.56 -17.40 18.87
N ILE A 130 -2.13 -16.78 17.75
CA ILE A 130 -1.39 -15.51 17.79
C ILE A 130 -2.36 -14.34 17.86
N THR A 131 -3.38 -14.33 16.99
CA THR A 131 -4.37 -13.26 16.97
C THR A 131 -5.71 -13.74 16.42
N ARG A 132 -6.78 -13.08 16.86
CA ARG A 132 -8.11 -13.18 16.25
C ARG A 132 -8.48 -11.81 15.70
N PHE A 133 -8.99 -11.75 14.49
CA PHE A 133 -9.23 -10.52 13.79
C PHE A 133 -10.57 -10.51 13.06
N ARG A 134 -11.28 -9.38 13.19
CA ARG A 134 -12.51 -9.09 12.45
C ARG A 134 -12.28 -7.79 11.67
N PRO A 135 -12.11 -7.86 10.34
CA PRO A 135 -11.83 -6.69 9.53
C PRO A 135 -12.94 -5.65 9.59
N LYS A 136 -12.55 -4.39 9.64
CA LYS A 136 -13.45 -3.26 9.42
C LYS A 136 -13.52 -2.94 7.93
N GLY A 137 -14.62 -2.35 7.46
CA GLY A 137 -14.78 -1.95 6.04
C GLY A 137 -15.35 -3.02 5.12
N GLY A 138 -15.45 -4.27 5.55
CA GLY A 138 -16.06 -5.35 4.78
C GLY A 138 -15.46 -5.51 3.37
N LYS A 139 -16.30 -5.64 2.32
CA LYS A 139 -15.86 -5.80 0.92
C LYS A 139 -15.13 -4.59 0.33
N GLN A 140 -15.25 -3.41 0.93
CA GLN A 140 -14.59 -2.19 0.43
C GLN A 140 -13.13 -2.11 0.86
N HIS A 141 -12.66 -2.98 1.75
CA HIS A 141 -11.28 -3.01 2.17
C HIS A 141 -10.41 -3.66 1.09
N ILE A 142 -9.66 -2.83 0.37
CA ILE A 142 -8.81 -3.25 -0.76
C ILE A 142 -7.32 -3.28 -0.41
N ALA A 143 -6.94 -2.78 0.77
CA ALA A 143 -5.57 -2.75 1.25
C ALA A 143 -5.11 -4.11 1.83
N PRO A 144 -3.80 -4.37 1.93
CA PRO A 144 -3.29 -5.47 2.71
C PRO A 144 -3.71 -5.39 4.17
N PHE A 145 -3.77 -6.54 4.84
CA PHE A 145 -3.96 -6.64 6.30
C PHE A 145 -2.65 -7.02 6.96
N ILE A 146 -2.21 -6.23 7.92
CA ILE A 146 -0.90 -6.36 8.57
C ILE A 146 -1.07 -6.85 10.00
N PHE A 147 -0.33 -7.91 10.33
CA PHE A 147 -0.33 -8.52 11.65
C PHE A 147 1.10 -8.57 12.19
N PRO A 148 1.50 -7.63 13.05
CA PRO A 148 2.78 -7.69 13.74
C PRO A 148 2.86 -8.91 14.65
N THR A 149 3.98 -9.62 14.63
CA THR A 149 4.22 -10.84 15.41
C THR A 149 5.58 -10.79 16.11
N PRO A 150 5.88 -9.76 16.90
CA PRO A 150 7.20 -9.55 17.47
C PRO A 150 7.60 -10.72 18.37
N GLY A 151 8.80 -11.28 18.10
CA GLY A 151 9.37 -12.37 18.89
C GLY A 151 8.76 -13.75 18.62
N LEU A 152 7.85 -13.88 17.67
CA LEU A 152 7.29 -15.17 17.27
C LEU A 152 8.37 -16.04 16.62
N LYS A 153 8.39 -17.34 17.00
CA LYS A 153 9.17 -18.37 16.31
C LYS A 153 8.24 -19.50 15.91
N ALA A 154 8.22 -19.81 14.62
CA ALA A 154 7.37 -20.87 14.10
C ALA A 154 8.01 -21.60 12.92
N SER A 155 7.57 -22.83 12.66
CA SER A 155 7.89 -23.60 11.46
C SER A 155 6.71 -23.69 10.49
N TRP A 156 5.53 -23.23 10.90
CA TRP A 156 4.36 -23.09 10.06
C TRP A 156 3.43 -22.00 10.59
N ILE A 157 2.67 -21.38 9.68
CA ILE A 157 1.64 -20.40 9.98
C ILE A 157 0.34 -20.82 9.29
N ARG A 158 -0.76 -20.87 10.05
CA ARG A 158 -2.11 -21.14 9.55
C ARG A 158 -2.98 -19.90 9.67
N ILE A 159 -3.63 -19.57 8.58
CA ILE A 159 -4.67 -18.55 8.52
C ILE A 159 -6.00 -19.29 8.45
N GLU A 160 -6.80 -19.19 9.50
CA GLU A 160 -8.08 -19.88 9.61
C GLU A 160 -9.23 -18.88 9.62
N ALA A 161 -10.12 -18.99 8.65
CA ALA A 161 -11.36 -18.24 8.59
C ALA A 161 -12.40 -18.95 9.46
N THR A 162 -12.82 -18.33 10.56
CA THR A 162 -13.87 -18.85 11.47
C THR A 162 -15.26 -18.42 11.03
N GLU A 163 -15.37 -17.31 10.30
CA GLU A 163 -16.59 -16.83 9.67
C GLU A 163 -16.30 -16.34 8.25
N LEU A 164 -16.85 -17.04 7.27
CA LEU A 164 -16.66 -16.80 5.85
C LEU A 164 -17.47 -15.61 5.36
N SER A 165 -17.01 -14.93 4.32
CA SER A 165 -17.75 -13.88 3.64
C SER A 165 -18.52 -14.40 2.44
N VAL A 166 -19.60 -13.69 2.08
CA VAL A 166 -20.38 -14.02 0.90
C VAL A 166 -19.64 -13.56 -0.37
N ARG A 167 -19.57 -14.44 -1.36
CA ARG A 167 -18.99 -14.15 -2.67
C ARG A 167 -19.92 -13.23 -3.47
N SER A 168 -19.31 -12.31 -4.22
CA SER A 168 -20.04 -11.22 -4.90
C SER A 168 -21.08 -11.67 -5.93
N TRP A 169 -20.94 -12.87 -6.55
CA TRP A 169 -21.75 -13.24 -7.72
C TRP A 169 -22.68 -14.46 -7.55
N ASN A 170 -22.64 -15.21 -6.42
CA ASN A 170 -23.49 -16.41 -6.27
C ASN A 170 -23.96 -16.69 -4.84
N GLU A 171 -23.84 -15.72 -3.93
CA GLU A 171 -24.32 -15.80 -2.55
C GLU A 171 -23.78 -17.00 -1.74
N ARG A 172 -22.67 -17.60 -2.20
CA ARG A 172 -21.97 -18.66 -1.46
C ARG A 172 -20.89 -18.06 -0.61
N TYR A 173 -20.61 -18.72 0.51
CA TYR A 173 -19.59 -18.32 1.46
C TYR A 173 -18.26 -18.99 1.11
N ILE A 174 -17.19 -18.22 1.04
CA ILE A 174 -15.85 -18.69 0.69
C ILE A 174 -14.78 -18.00 1.56
N PHE A 175 -13.62 -18.63 1.62
CA PHE A 175 -12.38 -18.02 2.05
C PHE A 175 -11.44 -17.88 0.85
N GLN A 176 -11.02 -16.67 0.53
CA GLN A 176 -10.15 -16.39 -0.60
C GLN A 176 -9.12 -15.31 -0.25
N LEU A 177 -7.86 -15.57 -0.61
CA LEU A 177 -6.75 -14.62 -0.51
C LEU A 177 -6.01 -14.54 -1.84
N ALA A 178 -5.41 -13.40 -2.12
CA ALA A 178 -4.49 -13.22 -3.24
C ALA A 178 -3.10 -13.71 -2.87
N GLU A 179 -2.58 -13.31 -1.69
CA GLU A 179 -1.21 -13.62 -1.26
C GLU A 179 -1.12 -13.68 0.26
N ILE A 180 -0.20 -14.51 0.76
CA ILE A 180 0.22 -14.62 2.15
C ILE A 180 1.72 -14.35 2.20
N LEU A 181 2.13 -13.29 2.88
CA LEU A 181 3.53 -12.97 3.09
C LEU A 181 3.86 -13.10 4.58
N ILE A 182 5.04 -13.64 4.87
CA ILE A 182 5.56 -13.84 6.22
C ILE A 182 6.97 -13.25 6.26
N PHE A 183 7.17 -12.23 7.06
CA PHE A 183 8.42 -11.46 7.05
C PHE A 183 9.30 -11.73 8.25
N GLN A 184 10.62 -11.81 7.96
CA GLN A 184 11.71 -11.60 8.89
C GLN A 184 12.59 -10.46 8.33
N GLY A 185 12.57 -9.30 8.99
CA GLY A 185 13.10 -8.08 8.36
C GLY A 185 12.37 -7.81 7.04
N ASP A 186 13.11 -7.66 5.95
CA ASP A 186 12.58 -7.44 4.60
C ASP A 186 12.48 -8.74 3.78
N THR A 187 12.85 -9.89 4.35
CA THR A 187 12.79 -11.19 3.66
C THR A 187 11.40 -11.82 3.81
N ASN A 188 10.73 -12.09 2.69
CA ASN A 188 9.51 -12.88 2.66
C ASN A 188 9.84 -14.37 2.76
N LEU A 189 9.65 -14.95 3.94
CA LEU A 189 9.89 -16.36 4.24
C LEU A 189 8.88 -17.30 3.57
N ALA A 190 7.68 -16.81 3.24
CA ALA A 190 6.62 -17.59 2.61
C ALA A 190 6.86 -17.85 1.12
N LEU A 191 7.73 -17.06 0.47
CA LEU A 191 7.92 -17.08 -0.98
C LEU A 191 8.24 -18.51 -1.48
N THR A 192 7.39 -19.02 -2.37
CA THR A 192 7.47 -20.35 -2.99
C THR A 192 7.46 -21.55 -2.02
N ARG A 193 6.96 -21.35 -0.80
CA ARG A 193 6.82 -22.43 0.19
C ARG A 193 5.65 -23.35 -0.11
N GLU A 194 5.66 -24.50 0.53
CA GLU A 194 4.52 -25.42 0.46
C GLU A 194 3.34 -24.86 1.23
N VAL A 195 2.15 -24.91 0.61
CA VAL A 195 0.89 -24.50 1.22
C VAL A 195 -0.05 -25.70 1.28
N SER A 196 -0.68 -25.92 2.43
CA SER A 196 -1.80 -26.82 2.61
C SER A 196 -3.10 -26.05 2.86
N SER A 197 -4.25 -26.72 2.70
CA SER A 197 -5.56 -26.10 2.84
C SER A 197 -6.59 -27.13 3.33
N SER A 198 -7.60 -26.67 4.08
CA SER A 198 -8.71 -27.48 4.58
C SER A 198 -9.53 -28.11 3.45
N SER A 199 -9.72 -27.37 2.38
CA SER A 199 -10.49 -27.81 1.21
C SER A 199 -9.80 -27.41 -0.09
N ARG A 200 -10.18 -28.07 -1.19
CA ARG A 200 -9.74 -27.71 -2.54
C ARG A 200 -10.92 -27.11 -3.29
N SER A 201 -10.75 -25.93 -3.87
CA SER A 201 -11.70 -25.42 -4.83
C SER A 201 -11.84 -26.41 -6.00
N PHE A 202 -13.06 -26.85 -6.28
CA PHE A 202 -13.33 -27.67 -7.46
C PHE A 202 -13.15 -26.81 -8.72
N GLY A 203 -12.24 -27.23 -9.56
CA GLY A 203 -12.00 -26.72 -10.89
C GLY A 203 -10.69 -27.30 -11.41
N TYR A 204 -10.70 -27.85 -12.59
CA TYR A 204 -9.51 -28.27 -13.34
C TYR A 204 -8.66 -27.04 -13.72
N ASP A 205 -8.91 -25.91 -13.07
CA ASP A 205 -8.32 -24.64 -13.42
C ASP A 205 -7.02 -24.47 -12.64
N SER A 206 -5.93 -24.61 -13.36
CA SER A 206 -4.57 -24.30 -12.88
C SER A 206 -4.47 -22.87 -12.28
N SER A 207 -5.43 -22.00 -12.56
CA SER A 207 -5.52 -20.63 -12.03
C SER A 207 -5.81 -20.52 -10.54
N ARG A 208 -6.16 -21.64 -9.87
CA ARG A 208 -6.52 -21.69 -8.45
C ARG A 208 -5.63 -22.65 -7.66
N ASP A 209 -4.40 -22.88 -8.10
CA ASP A 209 -3.43 -23.68 -7.36
C ASP A 209 -3.02 -22.92 -6.09
N LYS A 210 -2.93 -23.63 -4.96
CA LYS A 210 -2.53 -23.07 -3.66
C LYS A 210 -1.15 -22.43 -3.66
N ARG A 211 -0.25 -22.82 -4.60
CA ARG A 211 1.06 -22.17 -4.80
C ARG A 211 0.96 -20.68 -5.10
N TYR A 212 -0.17 -20.22 -5.66
CA TYR A 212 -0.43 -18.81 -5.93
C TYR A 212 -0.78 -17.97 -4.68
N LEU A 213 -0.78 -18.58 -3.49
CA LEU A 213 -0.86 -17.84 -2.22
C LEU A 213 0.51 -17.34 -1.72
N VAL A 214 1.60 -17.81 -2.33
CA VAL A 214 2.98 -17.53 -1.87
C VAL A 214 3.94 -17.36 -3.05
N ASP A 215 3.46 -16.94 -4.21
CA ASP A 215 4.28 -16.77 -5.41
C ASP A 215 4.79 -15.32 -5.61
N GLY A 216 4.37 -14.41 -4.72
CA GLY A 216 4.72 -13.00 -4.74
C GLY A 216 3.85 -12.18 -5.70
N PHE A 217 2.82 -12.77 -6.32
CA PHE A 217 1.96 -12.07 -7.24
C PHE A 217 0.82 -11.33 -6.51
N MET A 218 0.98 -10.04 -6.32
CA MET A 218 -0.03 -9.15 -5.75
C MET A 218 -0.77 -8.36 -6.83
N PRO A 219 -2.03 -7.92 -6.56
CA PRO A 219 -2.83 -7.17 -7.53
C PRO A 219 -2.35 -5.74 -7.74
N TYR A 220 -1.42 -5.25 -6.91
CA TYR A 220 -0.97 -3.85 -6.91
C TYR A 220 0.23 -3.66 -7.83
N ILE A 221 0.33 -2.44 -8.41
CA ILE A 221 1.54 -1.92 -9.04
C ILE A 221 2.25 -1.04 -8.03
N MET A 222 3.56 -1.15 -7.91
CA MET A 222 4.35 -0.31 -7.01
C MET A 222 4.40 1.12 -7.52
N ASP A 223 3.63 1.98 -6.87
CA ASP A 223 3.49 3.41 -7.12
C ASP A 223 3.82 4.16 -5.83
N ALA A 224 5.09 4.45 -5.63
CA ALA A 224 5.55 5.17 -4.45
C ALA A 224 5.19 6.66 -4.50
N ALA A 225 4.86 7.20 -5.68
CA ALA A 225 4.57 8.61 -5.94
C ALA A 225 5.68 9.59 -5.51
N ILE A 226 6.83 9.08 -5.08
CA ILE A 226 7.98 9.86 -4.60
C ILE A 226 9.26 9.43 -5.34
N GLY A 227 10.24 10.32 -5.37
CA GLY A 227 11.51 10.07 -6.04
C GLY A 227 11.48 10.34 -7.55
N ALA A 228 12.59 10.08 -8.20
CA ALA A 228 12.72 10.24 -9.63
C ALA A 228 11.95 9.15 -10.37
N GLN A 229 11.34 9.50 -11.50
CA GLN A 229 10.69 8.52 -12.37
C GLN A 229 11.74 7.94 -13.35
N SER A 230 11.69 6.64 -13.57
CA SER A 230 12.50 5.96 -14.57
C SER A 230 11.62 5.23 -15.59
N ARG A 231 12.07 5.20 -16.85
CA ARG A 231 11.37 4.46 -17.89
C ARG A 231 11.96 3.07 -18.01
N ALA A 232 11.09 2.09 -18.03
CA ALA A 232 11.47 0.70 -18.21
C ALA A 232 12.34 0.48 -19.45
N PHE A 233 13.36 -0.34 -19.34
CA PHE A 233 14.14 -0.81 -20.48
C PHE A 233 13.26 -1.68 -21.40
N LEU A 234 13.30 -1.44 -22.71
CA LEU A 234 12.53 -2.19 -23.70
C LEU A 234 13.22 -2.16 -25.04
N THR A 235 13.38 -3.32 -25.64
CA THR A 235 13.74 -3.48 -27.05
C THR A 235 12.52 -3.91 -27.86
N ASN A 236 12.48 -3.62 -29.16
CA ASN A 236 11.38 -4.02 -30.02
C ASN A 236 11.80 -4.31 -31.47
N ASP A 237 13.08 -4.57 -31.71
CA ASP A 237 13.66 -4.77 -33.05
C ASP A 237 14.83 -5.76 -33.01
N LEU A 238 14.77 -6.75 -32.11
CA LEU A 238 15.83 -7.75 -32.04
C LEU A 238 15.70 -8.77 -33.16
N PRO A 239 16.84 -9.27 -33.70
CA PRO A 239 16.85 -10.35 -34.69
C PRO A 239 16.15 -11.61 -34.15
N ALA A 240 15.40 -12.31 -35.00
CA ALA A 240 14.59 -13.47 -34.62
C ALA A 240 15.41 -14.67 -34.11
N ASP A 241 16.67 -14.75 -34.49
CA ASP A 241 17.63 -15.80 -34.09
C ASP A 241 18.48 -15.43 -32.88
N LEU A 242 18.31 -14.20 -32.33
CA LEU A 242 19.06 -13.73 -31.18
C LEU A 242 18.43 -14.24 -29.88
N THR A 243 19.26 -14.79 -28.99
CA THR A 243 18.90 -14.96 -27.59
C THR A 243 19.38 -13.73 -26.81
N PRO A 244 18.47 -12.83 -26.37
CA PRO A 244 18.83 -11.63 -25.63
C PRO A 244 19.45 -11.99 -24.29
N LYS A 245 20.59 -11.36 -23.96
CA LYS A 245 21.29 -11.57 -22.68
C LYS A 245 21.64 -10.22 -22.05
N LEU A 246 21.38 -10.13 -20.77
CA LEU A 246 21.86 -9.03 -19.91
C LEU A 246 22.87 -9.62 -18.91
N THR A 247 23.96 -8.92 -18.69
CA THR A 247 24.99 -9.32 -17.72
C THR A 247 25.25 -8.17 -16.75
N ILE A 248 25.19 -8.46 -15.47
CA ILE A 248 25.44 -7.51 -14.37
C ILE A 248 26.73 -7.93 -13.68
N ASP A 249 27.71 -7.02 -13.55
CA ASP A 249 28.87 -7.18 -12.68
C ASP A 249 28.55 -6.56 -11.31
N LEU A 250 28.41 -7.36 -10.30
CA LEU A 250 28.11 -6.92 -8.93
C LEU A 250 29.32 -6.24 -8.25
N GLY A 251 30.53 -6.37 -8.84
CA GLY A 251 31.76 -5.82 -8.30
C GLY A 251 32.45 -6.76 -7.32
N GLU A 252 31.71 -7.44 -6.47
CA GLU A 252 32.17 -8.41 -5.47
C GLU A 252 31.41 -9.73 -5.58
N ILE A 253 31.86 -10.76 -4.85
CA ILE A 253 31.20 -12.06 -4.82
C ILE A 253 30.15 -12.05 -3.71
N TYR A 254 28.89 -12.33 -4.08
CA TYR A 254 27.75 -12.41 -3.17
C TYR A 254 27.03 -13.76 -3.26
N PRO A 255 26.58 -14.33 -2.13
CA PRO A 255 25.59 -15.41 -2.13
C PRO A 255 24.22 -14.81 -2.41
N LEU A 256 23.67 -15.02 -3.61
CA LEU A 256 22.38 -14.45 -3.99
C LEU A 256 21.24 -15.34 -3.51
N GLU A 257 20.24 -14.73 -2.86
CA GLU A 257 19.12 -15.40 -2.22
C GLU A 257 17.80 -15.23 -2.99
N GLN A 258 17.57 -14.03 -3.50
CA GLN A 258 16.33 -13.68 -4.21
C GLN A 258 16.62 -12.79 -5.43
N ILE A 259 15.70 -12.86 -6.40
CA ILE A 259 15.63 -11.94 -7.52
C ILE A 259 14.21 -11.39 -7.62
N HIS A 260 14.10 -10.07 -7.79
CA HIS A 260 12.87 -9.40 -8.17
C HIS A 260 13.03 -8.82 -9.58
N LEU A 261 12.09 -9.14 -10.45
CA LEU A 261 12.02 -8.63 -11.80
C LEU A 261 10.77 -7.78 -11.92
N HIS A 262 10.94 -6.47 -11.96
CA HIS A 262 9.84 -5.54 -12.20
C HIS A 262 9.52 -5.51 -13.69
N ARG A 263 8.27 -5.77 -14.01
CA ARG A 263 7.80 -5.79 -15.40
C ARG A 263 7.51 -4.38 -15.88
N LEU A 264 7.25 -4.26 -17.18
CA LEU A 264 6.79 -3.00 -17.75
C LEU A 264 5.50 -2.55 -17.08
N GLU A 265 5.44 -1.28 -16.69
CA GLU A 265 4.27 -0.69 -16.06
C GLU A 265 3.14 -0.54 -17.09
N LEU A 266 2.09 -1.31 -16.91
CA LEU A 266 0.85 -1.24 -17.68
C LEU A 266 -0.30 -0.95 -16.72
N GLY A 267 -0.48 0.33 -16.41
CA GLY A 267 -1.52 0.80 -15.47
C GLY A 267 -2.93 0.77 -16.06
N ASN A 268 -3.93 0.92 -15.18
CA ASN A 268 -5.35 0.92 -15.51
C ASN A 268 -5.81 2.09 -16.41
N ASN A 269 -5.02 3.16 -16.47
CA ASN A 269 -5.41 4.42 -17.13
C ASN A 269 -5.11 4.46 -18.62
N ILE A 270 -4.47 3.43 -19.16
CA ILE A 270 -4.10 3.36 -20.57
C ILE A 270 -4.90 2.23 -21.21
N PRO A 271 -5.67 2.47 -22.27
CA PRO A 271 -6.24 1.37 -23.04
C PRO A 271 -5.11 0.43 -23.44
N LEU A 272 -5.19 -0.83 -23.01
CA LEU A 272 -4.16 -1.80 -23.30
C LEU A 272 -4.17 -2.12 -24.80
N SER A 273 -3.30 -1.46 -25.54
CA SER A 273 -2.99 -1.83 -26.92
C SER A 273 -2.04 -3.03 -27.00
N LYS A 274 -1.47 -3.46 -25.85
CA LYS A 274 -0.48 -4.54 -25.76
C LYS A 274 -0.86 -5.53 -24.67
N ALA A 275 -0.46 -6.79 -24.85
CA ALA A 275 -0.63 -7.83 -23.83
C ALA A 275 0.10 -7.47 -22.53
N PHE A 276 -0.41 -7.90 -21.37
CA PHE A 276 0.23 -7.57 -20.07
C PHE A 276 1.57 -8.25 -19.86
N ASP A 277 1.91 -9.27 -20.60
CA ASP A 277 3.21 -9.92 -20.59
C ASP A 277 4.18 -9.33 -21.62
N HIS A 278 3.82 -8.18 -22.22
CA HIS A 278 4.64 -7.51 -23.22
C HIS A 278 6.07 -7.29 -22.75
N GLY A 279 7.04 -7.78 -23.53
CA GLY A 279 8.46 -7.69 -23.20
C GLY A 279 8.97 -8.71 -22.18
N THR A 280 8.10 -9.39 -21.45
CA THR A 280 8.50 -10.40 -20.46
C THR A 280 8.79 -11.73 -21.16
N PRO A 281 10.00 -12.32 -21.00
CA PRO A 281 10.31 -13.62 -21.59
C PRO A 281 9.41 -14.73 -20.99
N LYS A 282 8.96 -15.65 -21.83
CA LYS A 282 8.26 -16.87 -21.37
C LYS A 282 9.19 -17.82 -20.63
N ARG A 283 10.47 -17.86 -21.05
CA ARG A 283 11.51 -18.59 -20.32
C ARG A 283 12.75 -17.74 -20.18
N LEU A 284 13.20 -17.59 -18.93
CA LEU A 284 14.38 -16.82 -18.54
C LEU A 284 15.31 -17.70 -17.73
N LEU A 285 16.57 -17.82 -18.14
CA LEU A 285 17.62 -18.43 -17.33
C LEU A 285 18.42 -17.35 -16.63
N VAL A 286 18.65 -17.54 -15.32
CA VAL A 286 19.55 -16.71 -14.52
C VAL A 286 20.74 -17.59 -14.13
N GLU A 287 21.93 -17.21 -14.58
CA GLU A 287 23.19 -17.87 -14.30
C GLU A 287 24.10 -16.94 -13.50
N GLY A 288 24.81 -17.50 -12.51
CA GLY A 288 25.83 -16.80 -11.74
C GLY A 288 27.21 -17.37 -12.02
N ALA A 289 28.25 -16.51 -12.01
CA ALA A 289 29.64 -16.90 -12.17
C ALA A 289 30.56 -16.02 -11.29
N THR A 290 31.72 -16.53 -10.92
CA THR A 290 32.75 -15.70 -10.30
C THR A 290 33.68 -15.09 -11.36
N ARG A 291 33.69 -15.64 -12.58
CA ARG A 291 34.48 -15.19 -13.72
C ARG A 291 33.65 -14.51 -14.78
N ALA A 292 34.17 -13.48 -15.39
CA ALA A 292 33.49 -12.69 -16.43
C ALA A 292 33.19 -13.48 -17.72
N ASP A 293 33.94 -14.55 -18.01
CA ASP A 293 33.75 -15.42 -19.16
C ASP A 293 32.67 -16.51 -18.92
N PHE A 294 32.14 -16.58 -17.71
CA PHE A 294 31.17 -17.60 -17.29
C PHE A 294 31.66 -19.05 -17.44
N SER A 295 32.98 -19.28 -17.40
CA SER A 295 33.55 -20.63 -17.47
C SER A 295 33.18 -21.49 -16.28
N ASP A 296 32.90 -20.88 -15.12
CA ASP A 296 32.49 -21.48 -13.85
C ASP A 296 31.00 -21.27 -13.53
N ARG A 297 30.18 -21.00 -14.54
CA ARG A 297 28.76 -20.69 -14.36
C ARG A 297 27.99 -21.76 -13.61
N SER A 298 27.08 -21.34 -12.75
CA SER A 298 26.06 -22.13 -12.08
C SER A 298 24.67 -21.60 -12.41
N LEU A 299 23.70 -22.52 -12.54
CA LEU A 299 22.31 -22.13 -12.73
C LEU A 299 21.70 -21.68 -11.40
N LEU A 300 21.30 -20.40 -11.32
CA LEU A 300 20.61 -19.82 -10.16
C LEU A 300 19.09 -20.02 -10.26
N LEU A 301 18.51 -19.82 -11.46
CA LEU A 301 17.08 -19.93 -11.71
C LEU A 301 16.80 -20.30 -13.16
N ASP A 302 15.87 -21.24 -13.39
CA ASP A 302 15.20 -21.49 -14.66
C ASP A 302 13.73 -21.11 -14.50
N LEU A 303 13.38 -19.90 -14.90
CA LEU A 303 12.04 -19.38 -14.80
C LEU A 303 11.29 -19.68 -16.09
N THR A 304 10.20 -20.45 -16.01
CA THR A 304 9.27 -20.68 -17.11
C THR A 304 7.88 -20.22 -16.71
N LEU A 305 7.35 -19.25 -17.43
CA LEU A 305 6.01 -18.67 -17.24
C LEU A 305 5.04 -19.36 -18.20
N LYS A 306 4.25 -20.28 -17.69
CA LYS A 306 3.36 -21.13 -18.52
C LYS A 306 2.06 -20.45 -18.88
N ASN A 307 1.63 -19.50 -18.09
CA ASN A 307 0.35 -18.82 -18.27
C ASN A 307 0.39 -17.39 -17.70
N SER A 308 -0.64 -16.61 -17.99
CA SER A 308 -0.81 -15.22 -17.54
C SER A 308 -0.98 -15.09 -16.03
N TYR A 309 -1.30 -16.18 -15.31
CA TYR A 309 -1.47 -16.17 -13.86
C TYR A 309 -0.13 -16.15 -13.10
N GLU A 310 0.96 -16.45 -13.80
CA GLU A 310 2.32 -16.46 -13.25
C GLU A 310 3.07 -15.15 -13.51
N THR A 311 2.39 -14.16 -14.14
CA THR A 311 3.00 -12.91 -14.58
C THR A 311 2.43 -11.71 -13.81
N GLY A 312 2.82 -11.56 -12.56
CA GLY A 312 2.50 -10.36 -11.74
C GLY A 312 3.31 -9.12 -12.14
N PRO A 313 3.01 -7.96 -11.57
CA PRO A 313 3.79 -6.73 -11.76
C PRO A 313 5.25 -6.89 -11.36
N ILE A 314 5.51 -7.66 -10.31
CA ILE A 314 6.84 -8.01 -9.82
C ILE A 314 6.94 -9.54 -9.77
N ILE A 315 7.91 -10.12 -10.46
CA ILE A 315 8.20 -11.55 -10.42
C ILE A 315 9.29 -11.76 -9.37
N MET A 316 8.91 -12.32 -8.22
CA MET A 316 9.82 -12.61 -7.11
C MET A 316 10.16 -14.09 -7.09
N ARG A 317 11.44 -14.44 -7.04
CA ARG A 317 11.89 -15.84 -6.98
C ARG A 317 13.09 -16.01 -6.06
N ASN A 318 13.09 -17.12 -5.32
CA ASN A 318 14.26 -17.55 -4.57
C ASN A 318 15.33 -18.08 -5.53
N LEU A 319 16.58 -17.75 -5.27
CA LEU A 319 17.75 -18.23 -5.99
C LEU A 319 18.43 -19.38 -5.23
N LYS A 320 19.31 -20.11 -5.90
CA LYS A 320 20.01 -21.25 -5.28
C LYS A 320 21.17 -20.85 -4.37
N GLY A 321 21.36 -19.55 -4.10
CA GLY A 321 22.36 -19.05 -3.15
C GLY A 321 23.82 -19.31 -3.53
N ALA A 322 24.13 -19.62 -4.79
CA ALA A 322 25.52 -19.83 -5.23
C ALA A 322 26.31 -18.51 -5.21
N PRO A 323 27.52 -18.47 -4.61
CA PRO A 323 28.36 -17.30 -4.64
C PRO A 323 28.73 -16.90 -6.08
N CYS A 324 28.47 -15.66 -6.45
CA CYS A 324 28.79 -15.15 -7.79
C CYS A 324 29.05 -13.63 -7.76
N ARG A 325 29.85 -13.17 -8.72
CA ARG A 325 30.09 -11.76 -9.01
C ARG A 325 29.34 -11.32 -10.26
N PHE A 326 29.27 -12.19 -11.27
CA PHE A 326 28.62 -11.90 -12.53
C PHE A 326 27.30 -12.65 -12.58
N VAL A 327 26.21 -11.93 -12.93
CA VAL A 327 24.89 -12.51 -13.10
C VAL A 327 24.44 -12.28 -14.53
N ARG A 328 24.02 -13.35 -15.21
CA ARG A 328 23.52 -13.28 -16.58
C ARG A 328 22.08 -13.74 -16.67
N LEU A 329 21.24 -12.87 -17.20
CA LEU A 329 19.85 -13.16 -17.54
C LEU A 329 19.78 -13.43 -19.03
N SER A 330 19.33 -14.65 -19.41
CA SER A 330 19.20 -15.06 -20.81
C SER A 330 17.74 -15.33 -21.13
N ALA A 331 17.14 -14.55 -22.04
CA ALA A 331 15.76 -14.75 -22.50
C ALA A 331 15.74 -15.90 -23.53
N ILE A 332 15.56 -17.15 -23.05
CA ILE A 332 15.57 -18.35 -23.89
C ILE A 332 14.33 -18.39 -24.78
N GLU A 333 13.18 -18.02 -24.24
CA GLU A 333 11.94 -17.82 -24.99
C GLU A 333 11.51 -16.36 -24.79
N PRO A 334 12.04 -15.42 -25.60
CA PRO A 334 11.67 -14.01 -25.52
C PRO A 334 10.21 -13.79 -25.91
N PHE A 335 9.66 -12.65 -25.52
CA PHE A 335 8.32 -12.26 -25.98
C PHE A 335 8.34 -11.95 -27.48
N ILE A 336 7.33 -12.45 -28.20
CA ILE A 336 7.14 -12.16 -29.64
C ILE A 336 5.93 -11.27 -29.80
N ASP A 337 6.14 -10.02 -30.20
CA ASP A 337 5.05 -9.12 -30.58
C ASP A 337 4.54 -9.47 -31.98
N THR A 338 3.34 -10.07 -32.00
CA THR A 338 2.65 -10.49 -33.24
C THR A 338 1.68 -9.42 -33.77
N LEU A 339 1.50 -8.32 -33.05
CA LEU A 339 0.63 -7.21 -33.49
C LEU A 339 1.30 -6.33 -34.56
N MET A 340 2.59 -6.50 -34.77
CA MET A 340 3.34 -5.81 -35.79
C MET A 340 3.25 -6.57 -37.12
N PRO A 341 3.36 -5.90 -38.27
CA PRO A 341 3.32 -6.54 -39.62
C PRO A 341 4.34 -7.68 -39.79
N LYS A 342 5.47 -7.62 -39.07
CA LYS A 342 6.43 -8.71 -38.94
C LYS A 342 6.57 -9.03 -37.45
N PRO A 343 6.49 -10.31 -37.03
CA PRO A 343 6.77 -10.72 -35.67
C PRO A 343 8.15 -10.21 -35.24
N MET A 344 8.20 -9.55 -34.06
CA MET A 344 9.43 -8.95 -33.56
C MET A 344 9.72 -9.50 -32.17
N LEU A 345 10.98 -9.81 -31.90
CA LEU A 345 11.44 -10.16 -30.57
C LEU A 345 11.48 -8.90 -29.71
N VAL A 346 10.86 -9.00 -28.55
CA VAL A 346 10.81 -7.92 -27.57
C VAL A 346 11.34 -8.45 -26.24
N PHE A 347 12.20 -7.66 -25.59
CA PHE A 347 12.69 -7.92 -24.26
C PHE A 347 12.64 -6.62 -23.45
N GLY A 348 11.99 -6.65 -22.29
CA GLY A 348 11.80 -5.46 -21.49
C GLY A 348 11.52 -5.78 -20.02
N LEU A 349 12.14 -4.96 -19.15
CA LEU A 349 11.94 -4.96 -17.69
C LEU A 349 12.03 -3.52 -17.21
N ALA A 350 11.32 -3.21 -16.13
CA ALA A 350 11.44 -1.92 -15.47
C ALA A 350 12.65 -1.89 -14.55
N GLU A 351 12.86 -2.96 -13.74
CA GLU A 351 13.99 -3.04 -12.82
C GLU A 351 14.38 -4.50 -12.57
N ILE A 352 15.63 -4.71 -12.19
CA ILE A 352 16.21 -5.97 -11.75
C ILE A 352 16.85 -5.76 -10.39
N GLU A 353 16.32 -6.41 -9.37
CA GLU A 353 16.90 -6.43 -8.04
C GLU A 353 17.46 -7.81 -7.73
N LEU A 354 18.66 -7.86 -7.17
CA LEU A 354 19.34 -9.09 -6.73
C LEU A 354 19.69 -8.95 -5.25
N PHE A 355 19.15 -9.82 -4.42
CA PHE A 355 19.29 -9.72 -2.98
C PHE A 355 20.32 -10.69 -2.43
N SER A 356 21.18 -10.16 -1.55
CA SER A 356 22.09 -10.89 -0.68
C SER A 356 21.99 -10.27 0.72
N ASN A 357 21.69 -11.07 1.74
CA ASN A 357 21.49 -10.59 3.12
C ASN A 357 20.54 -9.36 3.17
N GLN A 358 19.38 -9.46 2.53
CA GLN A 358 18.33 -8.42 2.46
C GLN A 358 18.74 -7.13 1.73
N THR A 359 19.95 -7.07 1.16
CA THR A 359 20.42 -5.89 0.43
C THR A 359 20.37 -6.13 -1.08
N ASN A 360 19.81 -5.17 -1.84
CA ASN A 360 19.86 -5.19 -3.29
C ASN A 360 21.30 -4.86 -3.77
N VAL A 361 22.06 -5.90 -4.11
CA VAL A 361 23.47 -5.75 -4.56
C VAL A 361 23.59 -5.39 -6.05
N ALA A 362 22.48 -5.41 -6.80
CA ALA A 362 22.43 -4.95 -8.19
C ALA A 362 22.23 -3.44 -8.31
N PHE A 363 21.86 -2.75 -7.24
CA PHE A 363 21.59 -1.31 -7.26
C PHE A 363 22.75 -0.51 -7.85
N GLN A 364 22.47 0.31 -8.88
CA GLN A 364 23.42 1.12 -9.65
C GLN A 364 24.53 0.33 -10.38
N LYS A 365 24.37 -0.98 -10.58
CA LYS A 365 25.28 -1.81 -11.38
C LYS A 365 24.78 -1.87 -12.81
N ILE A 366 25.31 -1.05 -13.69
CA ILE A 366 24.84 -0.93 -15.08
C ILE A 366 25.03 -2.26 -15.82
N PRO A 367 23.96 -2.90 -16.32
CA PRO A 367 24.06 -4.12 -17.09
C PRO A 367 24.73 -3.89 -18.46
N THR A 368 25.35 -4.93 -18.97
CA THR A 368 25.77 -5.02 -20.38
C THR A 368 24.86 -5.96 -21.13
N ALA A 369 24.68 -5.74 -22.44
CA ALA A 369 23.83 -6.54 -23.30
C ALA A 369 24.63 -7.13 -24.46
N ASN A 370 24.19 -8.29 -25.00
CA ASN A 370 24.73 -8.88 -26.23
C ASN A 370 24.04 -8.35 -27.48
N PHE A 371 23.29 -7.28 -27.37
CA PHE A 371 22.57 -6.60 -28.46
C PHE A 371 22.67 -5.08 -28.28
N GLU A 372 22.47 -4.35 -29.38
CA GLU A 372 22.40 -2.90 -29.32
C GLU A 372 20.95 -2.43 -29.14
N SER A 373 20.74 -1.47 -28.24
CA SER A 373 19.47 -0.80 -28.10
C SER A 373 19.55 0.60 -28.72
N ASN A 374 18.88 0.79 -29.83
CA ASN A 374 18.95 2.03 -30.63
C ASN A 374 18.04 3.16 -30.08
N LYS A 375 17.42 3.01 -28.92
CA LYS A 375 16.48 4.00 -28.36
C LYS A 375 17.04 4.67 -27.12
N PRO A 376 17.49 5.94 -27.22
CA PRO A 376 18.16 6.65 -26.13
C PRO A 376 17.29 6.91 -24.88
N MET A 377 15.96 6.70 -24.96
CA MET A 377 15.04 6.89 -23.83
C MET A 377 14.78 5.61 -23.01
N ARG A 378 15.43 4.50 -23.34
CA ARG A 378 15.22 3.18 -22.72
C ARG A 378 16.58 2.51 -22.52
N SER A 379 17.37 3.09 -21.66
CA SER A 379 18.78 2.74 -21.47
C SER A 379 18.95 1.59 -20.49
N LEU A 380 20.06 0.86 -20.61
CA LEU A 380 20.45 -0.22 -19.70
C LEU A 380 20.57 0.23 -18.22
N PRO A 381 21.07 1.46 -17.91
CA PRO A 381 21.09 1.92 -16.53
C PRO A 381 19.75 1.92 -15.80
N SER A 382 18.64 2.08 -16.51
CA SER A 382 17.29 2.05 -15.89
C SER A 382 16.89 0.67 -15.36
N LEU A 383 17.66 -0.37 -15.62
CA LEU A 383 17.39 -1.71 -15.10
C LEU A 383 17.85 -1.94 -13.66
N THR A 384 18.60 -1.00 -13.10
CA THR A 384 19.19 -1.14 -11.75
C THR A 384 19.31 0.20 -11.04
N ASP A 385 18.50 1.20 -11.44
CA ASP A 385 18.57 2.56 -10.86
C ASP A 385 17.69 2.74 -9.62
N GLY A 386 16.92 1.72 -9.23
CA GLY A 386 16.05 1.72 -8.08
C GLY A 386 14.76 2.52 -8.28
N HIS A 387 14.36 2.75 -9.53
CA HIS A 387 13.18 3.53 -9.87
C HIS A 387 12.34 2.83 -10.93
N ASN A 388 11.04 3.10 -10.91
CA ASN A 388 10.11 2.72 -11.96
C ASN A 388 9.41 3.98 -12.53
N PHE A 389 8.42 3.79 -13.37
CA PHE A 389 7.66 4.91 -13.98
C PHE A 389 6.94 5.79 -12.95
N TYR A 390 6.63 5.26 -11.78
CA TYR A 390 5.88 5.96 -10.72
C TYR A 390 6.79 6.57 -9.66
N GLY A 391 8.08 6.24 -9.63
CA GLY A 391 9.03 6.78 -8.66
C GLY A 391 10.00 5.74 -8.12
N GLN A 392 10.38 5.90 -6.87
CA GLN A 392 11.33 5.03 -6.18
C GLN A 392 10.73 3.63 -5.95
N ILE A 393 11.55 2.59 -6.11
CA ILE A 393 11.20 1.23 -5.71
C ILE A 393 11.39 1.11 -4.20
N LEU A 394 10.34 0.69 -3.51
CA LEU A 394 10.35 0.48 -2.06
C LEU A 394 10.56 -1.01 -1.73
N PRO A 395 11.14 -1.33 -0.56
CA PRO A 395 11.06 -2.68 -0.01
C PRO A 395 9.60 -3.16 0.03
N ILE A 396 9.36 -4.42 -0.35
CA ILE A 396 7.98 -4.96 -0.48
C ILE A 396 7.19 -4.79 0.81
N ARG A 397 7.81 -5.03 1.95
CA ARG A 397 7.18 -4.87 3.27
C ARG A 397 6.75 -3.43 3.50
N GLU A 398 7.66 -2.48 3.34
CA GLU A 398 7.41 -1.06 3.52
C GLU A 398 6.31 -0.56 2.57
N TRP A 399 6.37 -0.98 1.31
CA TRP A 399 5.34 -0.64 0.32
C TRP A 399 3.94 -1.08 0.75
N LEU A 400 3.78 -2.32 1.23
CA LEU A 400 2.50 -2.85 1.68
C LEU A 400 2.02 -2.16 2.98
N GLU A 401 2.95 -1.81 3.89
CA GLU A 401 2.66 -1.01 5.08
C GLU A 401 2.13 0.38 4.68
N GLN A 402 2.76 1.04 3.71
CA GLN A 402 2.31 2.34 3.20
C GLN A 402 0.92 2.26 2.55
N LEU A 403 0.60 1.19 1.81
CA LEU A 403 -0.74 1.00 1.25
C LEU A 403 -1.80 0.83 2.35
N THR A 404 -1.48 0.10 3.41
CA THR A 404 -2.38 -0.07 4.56
C THR A 404 -2.60 1.26 5.29
N GLU A 405 -1.53 1.98 5.59
CA GLU A 405 -1.60 3.31 6.23
C GLU A 405 -2.41 4.29 5.38
N ARG A 406 -2.18 4.32 4.05
CA ARG A 406 -2.98 5.15 3.14
C ARG A 406 -4.47 4.84 3.24
N TYR A 407 -4.83 3.55 3.21
CA TYR A 407 -6.23 3.15 3.29
C TYR A 407 -6.88 3.63 4.60
N GLU A 408 -6.18 3.51 5.72
CA GLU A 408 -6.66 3.96 7.02
C GLU A 408 -6.86 5.47 7.07
N LEU A 409 -5.87 6.24 6.58
CA LEU A 409 -5.94 7.69 6.53
C LEU A 409 -7.02 8.21 5.54
N GLU A 410 -7.17 7.57 4.37
CA GLU A 410 -8.24 7.90 3.42
C GLU A 410 -9.64 7.61 4.00
N ALA A 411 -9.77 6.61 4.87
CA ALA A 411 -11.01 6.31 5.59
C ALA A 411 -11.25 7.28 6.76
N GLU A 412 -10.21 7.71 7.46
CA GLU A 412 -10.29 8.65 8.59
C GLU A 412 -10.56 10.09 8.16
N ARG A 413 -9.91 10.54 7.08
CA ARG A 413 -9.99 11.91 6.55
C ARG A 413 -11.42 12.48 6.44
N PRO A 414 -12.39 11.78 5.82
CA PRO A 414 -13.76 12.27 5.74
C PRO A 414 -14.45 12.37 7.11
N LEU A 415 -14.10 11.52 8.08
CA LEU A 415 -14.65 11.55 9.43
C LEU A 415 -14.17 12.79 10.19
N VAL A 416 -12.86 13.08 10.12
CA VAL A 416 -12.28 14.30 10.70
C VAL A 416 -12.91 15.54 10.08
N ARG A 417 -13.07 15.56 8.76
CA ARG A 417 -13.68 16.68 8.04
C ARG A 417 -15.14 16.88 8.43
N ALA A 418 -15.92 15.82 8.54
CA ALA A 418 -17.31 15.88 8.96
C ALA A 418 -17.47 16.44 10.39
N GLU A 419 -16.62 16.00 11.33
CA GLU A 419 -16.61 16.50 12.71
C GLU A 419 -16.24 18.00 12.72
N LEU A 420 -15.23 18.41 11.96
CA LEU A 420 -14.82 19.79 11.84
C LEU A 420 -15.95 20.68 11.29
N ASP A 421 -16.63 20.26 10.22
CA ASP A 421 -17.77 20.98 9.63
C ASP A 421 -18.93 21.09 10.63
N GLN A 422 -19.17 20.06 11.43
CA GLN A 422 -20.17 20.08 12.49
C GLN A 422 -19.82 21.11 13.57
N ARG A 423 -18.55 21.17 14.00
CA ARG A 423 -18.07 22.15 14.98
C ARG A 423 -18.19 23.58 14.51
N TYR A 424 -17.81 23.85 13.27
CA TYR A 424 -17.98 25.18 12.67
C TYR A 424 -19.44 25.61 12.58
N THR A 425 -20.31 24.66 12.22
CA THR A 425 -21.76 24.92 12.20
C THR A 425 -22.29 25.27 13.59
N GLN A 426 -21.90 24.53 14.61
CA GLN A 426 -22.28 24.79 16.00
C GLN A 426 -21.76 26.13 16.47
N GLN A 427 -20.50 26.46 16.19
CA GLN A 427 -19.89 27.75 16.54
C GLN A 427 -20.63 28.91 15.85
N THR A 428 -20.97 28.79 14.58
CA THR A 428 -21.71 29.82 13.83
C THR A 428 -23.11 30.03 14.41
N VAL A 429 -23.82 28.98 14.78
CA VAL A 429 -25.13 29.07 15.46
C VAL A 429 -25.01 29.72 16.82
N MET A 430 -24.00 29.38 17.60
CA MET A 430 -23.75 29.99 18.90
C MET A 430 -23.46 31.50 18.77
N LEU A 431 -22.57 31.88 17.86
CA LEU A 431 -22.25 33.29 17.59
C LEU A 431 -23.48 34.07 17.16
N ARG A 432 -24.34 33.51 16.30
CA ARG A 432 -25.61 34.13 15.89
C ARG A 432 -26.55 34.31 17.08
N ARG A 433 -26.68 33.31 17.97
CA ARG A 433 -27.49 33.43 19.19
C ARG A 433 -26.96 34.51 20.13
N MET A 434 -25.65 34.59 20.33
CA MET A 434 -25.01 35.63 21.13
C MET A 434 -25.21 37.00 20.52
N GLY A 435 -25.13 37.13 19.19
CA GLY A 435 -25.43 38.37 18.47
C GLY A 435 -26.87 38.85 18.70
N TRP A 436 -27.85 37.94 18.61
CA TRP A 436 -29.26 38.31 18.92
C TRP A 436 -29.46 38.70 20.38
N LEU A 437 -28.80 38.01 21.34
CA LEU A 437 -28.85 38.40 22.75
C LEU A 437 -28.25 39.79 23.00
N ALA A 438 -27.14 40.13 22.36
CA ALA A 438 -26.52 41.44 22.45
C ALA A 438 -27.44 42.53 21.89
N ILE A 439 -28.11 42.31 20.75
CA ILE A 439 -29.10 43.24 20.18
C ILE A 439 -30.27 43.42 21.13
N LEU A 440 -30.82 42.36 21.71
CA LEU A 440 -31.94 42.47 22.67
C LEU A 440 -31.56 43.23 23.94
N LEU A 441 -30.35 42.96 24.48
CA LEU A 441 -29.84 43.73 25.64
C LEU A 441 -29.68 45.21 25.31
N THR A 442 -29.10 45.55 24.16
CA THR A 442 -28.94 46.95 23.72
C THR A 442 -30.29 47.62 23.55
N ALA A 443 -31.24 46.94 22.91
CA ALA A 443 -32.61 47.49 22.76
C ALA A 443 -33.28 47.69 24.14
N GLY A 444 -33.10 46.76 25.08
CA GLY A 444 -33.60 46.87 26.47
C GLY A 444 -33.02 48.11 27.19
N ILE A 445 -31.72 48.36 27.06
CA ILE A 445 -31.05 49.53 27.64
C ILE A 445 -31.63 50.81 27.03
N VAL A 446 -31.80 50.87 25.72
CA VAL A 446 -32.37 52.02 25.00
C VAL A 446 -33.80 52.29 25.51
N VAL A 447 -34.65 51.27 25.65
CA VAL A 447 -36.01 51.40 26.20
C VAL A 447 -35.97 51.93 27.64
N ILE A 448 -35.10 51.42 28.51
CA ILE A 448 -34.94 51.89 29.88
C ILE A 448 -34.59 53.39 29.91
N VAL A 449 -33.61 53.80 29.10
CA VAL A 449 -33.18 55.19 29.01
C VAL A 449 -34.32 56.10 28.50
N LEU A 450 -35.09 55.63 27.52
CA LEU A 450 -36.22 56.35 27.00
C LEU A 450 -37.36 56.52 28.03
N VAL A 451 -37.65 55.46 28.77
CA VAL A 451 -38.63 55.44 29.87
C VAL A 451 -38.21 56.45 30.97
N ASP A 452 -36.95 56.36 31.40
CA ASP A 452 -36.39 57.26 32.40
C ASP A 452 -36.51 58.76 31.91
N ARG A 453 -36.17 58.98 30.65
CA ARG A 453 -36.30 60.34 30.05
C ARG A 453 -37.76 60.80 30.03
N ILE A 454 -38.70 59.95 29.67
CA ILE A 454 -40.13 60.28 29.66
C ILE A 454 -40.63 60.61 31.08
N ILE A 455 -40.22 59.82 32.08
CA ILE A 455 -40.56 60.00 33.48
C ILE A 455 -40.05 61.39 33.96
N ARG A 456 -38.79 61.71 33.68
CA ARG A 456 -38.20 63.03 34.02
C ARG A 456 -38.91 64.20 33.33
N LEU A 457 -39.25 64.08 32.05
CA LEU A 457 -40.00 65.10 31.32
C LEU A 457 -41.40 65.29 31.93
N ARG A 458 -42.09 64.25 32.31
CA ARG A 458 -43.38 64.33 33.00
C ARG A 458 -43.26 64.99 34.37
N GLN A 459 -42.20 64.65 35.13
CA GLN A 459 -41.95 65.35 36.44
C GLN A 459 -41.68 66.81 36.26
N ILE A 460 -40.89 67.18 35.26
CA ILE A 460 -40.62 68.63 34.93
C ILE A 460 -41.91 69.31 34.51
N ALA A 461 -42.76 68.72 33.69
CA ALA A 461 -44.03 69.28 33.26
C ALA A 461 -44.96 69.45 34.48
N GLN A 462 -45.05 68.49 35.37
CA GLN A 462 -45.87 68.65 36.61
C GLN A 462 -45.34 69.74 37.55
N ILE A 463 -44.04 69.90 37.64
CA ILE A 463 -43.44 70.99 38.42
C ILE A 463 -43.78 72.36 37.81
N ARG A 464 -43.69 72.43 36.48
CA ARG A 464 -44.09 73.70 35.78
C ARG A 464 -45.56 74.03 35.92
N GLU A 465 -46.46 73.01 35.89
CA GLU A 465 -47.90 73.23 36.12
C GLU A 465 -48.17 73.71 37.55
N ARG A 466 -47.49 73.13 38.56
CA ARG A 466 -47.61 73.58 39.95
C ARG A 466 -47.10 75.00 40.11
N PHE A 467 -45.93 75.33 39.55
CA PHE A 467 -45.43 76.74 39.54
C PHE A 467 -46.34 77.72 38.83
N ALA A 468 -46.96 77.32 37.73
CA ALA A 468 -47.92 78.14 37.03
C ALA A 468 -49.21 78.32 37.84
N ALA A 469 -49.69 77.30 38.56
CA ALA A 469 -50.83 77.38 39.46
C ALA A 469 -50.53 78.29 40.71
N ASP A 470 -49.38 78.11 41.34
CA ASP A 470 -48.94 78.91 42.47
C ASP A 470 -48.77 80.38 42.08
N LEU A 471 -48.23 80.67 40.87
CA LEU A 471 -48.13 82.05 40.38
C LEU A 471 -49.52 82.71 40.02
N HIS A 472 -50.46 81.86 39.63
CA HIS A 472 -51.81 82.32 39.35
C HIS A 472 -52.58 82.69 40.67
N ASP A 473 -52.35 81.92 41.75
CA ASP A 473 -52.94 82.15 43.05
C ASP A 473 -52.28 83.27 43.83
N ASP A 474 -51.00 83.65 43.55
CA ASP A 474 -50.31 84.77 44.21
C ASP A 474 -50.52 86.10 43.46
N LEU A 475 -51.07 86.17 42.22
CA LEU A 475 -51.27 87.37 41.41
C LEU A 475 -52.76 87.74 41.15
N GLY A 476 -53.70 86.95 41.80
CA GLY A 476 -55.16 87.20 41.71
C GLY A 476 -55.77 87.95 42.88
#